data_bc07bd2edceff712de33d1cb881a7329
#
_entry.id   bc07bd2edceff712de33d1cb881a7329
#
_cell.length_a   1.000
_cell.length_b   1.000
_cell.length_c   1.000
_cell.angle_alpha   90.00
_cell.angle_beta   90.00
_cell.angle_gamma   90.00
#
_symmetry.space_group_name_H-M   'P 1'
#
loop_
_entity.id
_entity.type
_entity.pdbx_description
1 polymer ?
#
loop_
_entity_poly.entity_id
_entity_poly.type
_entity_poly.pdbx_seq_one_letter_code
_entity_poly.pdbx_strand_id
1 'polypeptide(L)'
;MDMRVARLGFVLLSLSAGLIAGLDITSTQSTSIERASGDTVKLDCQFTLATIDSGPLDIEWSLLSSDNQKEDKVVILYSGDRSYEDYFPPMKGRVHFNSADPKNGDGSINLTGLKSTDSGTYQCKVKKAPGIRSRKITLIVMVKPSKPRCYTEGPTQEGKDITLRCKSGEGSNPLQYSWEKISDGKLLPAASVLDPVGGTVNVRNASASASGTYRCTATNPVGTEECTLHLNITPPPNTAGIIAGAIIAVLLILIIIAIILFCCCRARNRKKYEKEICNEIR
;
A
#
# COMPACT_ATOMS: atom_id res chain seq x y z
N MET A 1 69.92 -38.28 54.89
CA MET A 1 68.72 -39.03 54.36
C MET A 1 68.03 -38.11 53.37
N ASP A 2 68.51 -38.23 52.12
CA ASP A 2 68.03 -37.34 51.01
C ASP A 2 66.88 -37.94 50.30
N MET A 3 65.75 -37.24 50.32
CA MET A 3 64.61 -37.56 49.48
C MET A 3 64.63 -36.67 48.22
N ARG A 4 65.08 -37.28 47.09
CA ARG A 4 64.96 -36.65 45.76
C ARG A 4 63.55 -36.68 45.29
N VAL A 5 62.93 -35.51 45.18
CA VAL A 5 61.61 -35.32 44.58
C VAL A 5 61.80 -35.30 43.06
N ALA A 6 61.33 -36.35 42.39
CA ALA A 6 61.23 -36.40 40.89
C ALA A 6 60.09 -35.49 40.44
N ARG A 7 60.43 -34.40 39.73
CA ARG A 7 59.42 -33.58 38.99
C ARG A 7 59.07 -34.30 37.68
N LEU A 8 57.89 -34.89 37.63
CA LEU A 8 57.23 -35.27 36.35
C LEU A 8 56.76 -33.99 35.66
N GLY A 9 57.42 -33.61 34.59
CA GLY A 9 56.93 -32.59 33.68
C GLY A 9 55.81 -33.16 32.80
N PHE A 10 54.57 -32.74 33.05
CA PHE A 10 53.46 -32.98 32.10
C PHE A 10 53.61 -32.00 30.92
N VAL A 11 54.05 -32.54 29.78
CA VAL A 11 53.96 -31.83 28.50
C VAL A 11 52.52 -31.92 28.03
N LEU A 12 51.76 -30.88 28.25
CA LEU A 12 50.44 -30.69 27.62
C LEU A 12 50.65 -30.41 26.11
N LEU A 13 50.55 -31.46 25.29
CA LEU A 13 50.37 -31.31 23.86
C LEU A 13 48.98 -30.69 23.65
N SER A 14 48.89 -29.38 23.45
CA SER A 14 47.71 -28.72 22.91
C SER A 14 47.57 -29.14 21.44
N LEU A 15 46.76 -30.17 21.15
CA LEU A 15 46.24 -30.40 19.83
C LEU A 15 45.31 -29.23 19.48
N SER A 16 45.85 -28.24 18.81
CA SER A 16 45.01 -27.28 18.06
C SER A 16 44.41 -28.11 16.89
N ALA A 17 43.20 -28.63 17.12
CA ALA A 17 42.36 -29.08 16.04
C ALA A 17 42.03 -27.85 15.21
N GLY A 18 42.85 -27.61 14.17
CA GLY A 18 42.51 -26.63 13.14
C GLY A 18 41.17 -27.07 12.54
N LEU A 19 40.14 -26.29 12.77
CA LEU A 19 38.87 -26.44 12.06
C LEU A 19 39.22 -26.33 10.58
N ILE A 20 39.26 -27.47 9.89
CA ILE A 20 39.36 -27.53 8.43
C ILE A 20 37.99 -27.04 7.95
N ALA A 21 37.86 -25.71 7.75
CA ALA A 21 36.69 -25.16 7.16
C ALA A 21 36.59 -25.62 5.72
N GLY A 22 35.58 -26.43 5.39
CA GLY A 22 35.21 -26.82 4.03
C GLY A 22 34.40 -25.72 3.34
N LEU A 23 33.81 -26.05 2.20
CA LEU A 23 32.85 -25.17 1.51
C LEU A 23 31.81 -24.59 2.47
N ASP A 24 31.67 -23.27 2.49
CA ASP A 24 30.66 -22.58 3.30
C ASP A 24 30.04 -21.40 2.55
N ILE A 25 28.75 -21.09 2.87
CA ILE A 25 28.03 -19.94 2.31
C ILE A 25 28.14 -18.78 3.30
N THR A 26 28.74 -17.67 2.85
CA THR A 26 29.07 -16.50 3.66
C THR A 26 28.12 -15.32 3.48
N SER A 27 27.06 -15.49 2.70
CA SER A 27 26.07 -14.44 2.44
C SER A 27 25.40 -13.91 3.69
N THR A 28 25.31 -12.58 3.82
CA THR A 28 24.70 -11.87 4.95
C THR A 28 23.34 -11.25 4.63
N GLN A 29 22.92 -11.24 3.35
CA GLN A 29 21.64 -10.69 2.94
C GLN A 29 20.47 -11.38 3.64
N SER A 30 19.39 -10.64 3.90
CA SER A 30 18.13 -11.20 4.46
C SER A 30 17.63 -12.39 3.63
N THR A 31 17.06 -13.38 4.31
CA THR A 31 16.42 -14.55 3.68
C THR A 31 15.01 -14.26 3.19
N SER A 32 14.45 -13.08 3.45
CA SER A 32 13.19 -12.59 2.90
C SER A 32 13.40 -11.23 2.28
N ILE A 33 13.00 -11.07 1.04
CA ILE A 33 13.21 -9.86 0.24
C ILE A 33 11.90 -9.47 -0.42
N GLU A 34 11.47 -8.23 -0.22
CA GLU A 34 10.33 -7.62 -0.88
C GLU A 34 10.83 -6.66 -1.96
N ARG A 35 10.27 -6.74 -3.17
CA ARG A 35 10.61 -5.86 -4.31
C ARG A 35 9.36 -5.51 -5.11
N ALA A 36 9.41 -4.35 -5.75
CA ALA A 36 8.33 -3.95 -6.63
C ALA A 36 8.37 -4.71 -7.96
N SER A 37 7.19 -4.94 -8.53
CA SER A 37 7.06 -5.42 -9.90
C SER A 37 7.75 -4.46 -10.87
N GLY A 38 8.50 -5.00 -11.84
CA GLY A 38 9.33 -4.26 -12.77
C GLY A 38 10.77 -3.99 -12.29
N ASP A 39 11.04 -4.10 -10.99
CA ASP A 39 12.38 -3.88 -10.43
C ASP A 39 13.36 -4.99 -10.82
N THR A 40 14.61 -4.81 -10.40
CA THR A 40 15.67 -5.82 -10.42
C THR A 40 16.04 -6.22 -9.01
N VAL A 41 16.32 -7.50 -8.79
CA VAL A 41 16.78 -8.01 -7.50
C VAL A 41 18.05 -8.82 -7.67
N LYS A 42 19.02 -8.63 -6.75
CA LYS A 42 20.12 -9.56 -6.54
C LYS A 42 19.73 -10.55 -5.45
N LEU A 43 19.81 -11.86 -5.76
CA LEU A 43 19.72 -12.94 -4.79
C LEU A 43 21.14 -13.39 -4.44
N ASP A 44 21.53 -13.17 -3.19
CA ASP A 44 22.92 -13.28 -2.76
C ASP A 44 23.29 -14.71 -2.38
N CYS A 45 24.36 -15.22 -3.01
CA CYS A 45 24.95 -16.55 -2.73
C CYS A 45 26.47 -16.47 -2.80
N GLN A 46 27.07 -15.86 -1.81
CA GLN A 46 28.53 -15.82 -1.66
C GLN A 46 29.01 -17.03 -0.89
N PHE A 47 30.14 -17.61 -1.32
CA PHE A 47 30.69 -18.79 -0.70
C PHE A 47 32.23 -18.76 -0.66
N THR A 48 32.78 -19.58 0.21
CA THR A 48 34.22 -19.80 0.33
C THR A 48 34.52 -21.28 0.09
N LEU A 49 35.64 -21.55 -0.55
CA LEU A 49 36.16 -22.90 -0.78
C LEU A 49 37.37 -23.14 0.11
N ALA A 50 37.54 -24.36 0.56
CA ALA A 50 38.73 -24.79 1.27
C ALA A 50 39.66 -25.62 0.34
N THR A 51 40.90 -25.81 0.76
CA THR A 51 41.90 -26.59 0.02
C THR A 51 41.56 -28.06 -0.13
N ILE A 52 40.66 -28.58 0.74
CA ILE A 52 40.16 -29.94 0.66
C ILE A 52 39.06 -30.14 -0.38
N ASP A 53 38.40 -29.04 -0.79
CA ASP A 53 37.31 -29.08 -1.76
C ASP A 53 37.91 -29.32 -3.16
N SER A 54 37.71 -30.51 -3.68
CA SER A 54 38.24 -30.99 -4.97
C SER A 54 37.11 -31.27 -5.95
N GLY A 55 37.46 -31.49 -7.23
CA GLY A 55 36.47 -31.78 -8.24
C GLY A 55 35.79 -30.55 -8.86
N PRO A 56 34.81 -30.74 -9.73
CA PRO A 56 34.11 -29.66 -10.39
C PRO A 56 33.27 -28.85 -9.41
N LEU A 57 33.15 -27.56 -9.69
CA LEU A 57 32.24 -26.68 -8.99
C LEU A 57 30.91 -26.60 -9.74
N ASP A 58 29.82 -26.92 -9.06
CA ASP A 58 28.45 -26.71 -9.53
C ASP A 58 27.73 -25.72 -8.65
N ILE A 59 27.06 -24.73 -9.26
CA ILE A 59 26.22 -23.75 -8.59
C ILE A 59 24.86 -23.83 -9.26
N GLU A 60 23.85 -24.26 -8.52
CA GLU A 60 22.47 -24.43 -9.00
C GLU A 60 21.54 -23.50 -8.26
N TRP A 61 20.78 -22.70 -9.00
CA TRP A 61 19.65 -21.98 -8.46
C TRP A 61 18.35 -22.63 -8.89
N SER A 62 17.52 -22.95 -7.93
CA SER A 62 16.21 -23.55 -8.14
C SER A 62 15.10 -22.73 -7.48
N LEU A 63 13.98 -22.57 -8.18
CA LEU A 63 12.72 -22.11 -7.60
C LEU A 63 12.01 -23.34 -7.00
N LEU A 64 11.90 -23.36 -5.68
CA LEU A 64 11.29 -24.47 -4.95
C LEU A 64 9.79 -24.51 -5.20
N SER A 65 9.27 -25.71 -5.39
CA SER A 65 7.84 -25.91 -5.47
C SER A 65 7.18 -25.74 -4.09
N SER A 66 6.04 -25.05 -4.05
CA SER A 66 5.18 -25.01 -2.85
C SER A 66 4.44 -26.34 -2.60
N ASP A 67 4.38 -27.19 -3.60
CA ASP A 67 3.77 -28.50 -3.59
C ASP A 67 4.87 -29.56 -3.55
N ASN A 68 5.00 -30.27 -2.45
CA ASN A 68 6.01 -31.32 -2.27
C ASN A 68 5.90 -32.49 -3.26
N GLN A 69 4.81 -32.57 -4.03
CA GLN A 69 4.61 -33.58 -5.09
C GLN A 69 5.18 -33.14 -6.44
N LYS A 70 5.59 -31.87 -6.57
CA LYS A 70 6.13 -31.30 -7.81
C LYS A 70 7.62 -31.06 -7.66
N GLU A 71 8.33 -31.26 -8.75
CA GLU A 71 9.77 -31.00 -8.82
C GLU A 71 10.08 -29.50 -8.72
N ASP A 72 11.21 -29.19 -8.08
CA ASP A 72 11.80 -27.88 -8.08
C ASP A 72 12.25 -27.49 -9.49
N LYS A 73 12.16 -26.22 -9.82
CA LYS A 73 12.51 -25.75 -11.17
C LYS A 73 13.89 -25.12 -11.17
N VAL A 74 14.83 -25.72 -11.85
CA VAL A 74 16.15 -25.13 -12.07
C VAL A 74 15.99 -23.85 -12.88
N VAL A 75 16.47 -22.72 -12.34
CA VAL A 75 16.38 -21.39 -12.93
C VAL A 75 17.63 -21.08 -13.73
N ILE A 76 18.81 -21.34 -13.14
CA ILE A 76 20.13 -21.11 -13.75
C ILE A 76 21.13 -22.07 -13.12
N LEU A 77 22.09 -22.53 -13.91
CA LEU A 77 23.12 -23.47 -13.49
C LEU A 77 24.49 -22.99 -13.97
N TYR A 78 25.50 -23.10 -13.10
CA TYR A 78 26.90 -23.04 -13.46
C TYR A 78 27.52 -24.44 -13.25
N SER A 79 28.04 -25.04 -14.29
CA SER A 79 28.67 -26.35 -14.24
C SER A 79 29.66 -26.52 -15.40
N GLY A 80 30.76 -27.23 -15.17
CA GLY A 80 31.78 -27.46 -16.21
C GLY A 80 32.35 -26.17 -16.78
N ASP A 81 32.55 -25.15 -15.92
CA ASP A 81 33.05 -23.81 -16.26
C ASP A 81 32.18 -23.05 -17.27
N ARG A 82 30.88 -23.32 -17.28
CA ARG A 82 29.89 -22.67 -18.13
C ARG A 82 28.63 -22.31 -17.37
N SER A 83 28.02 -21.17 -17.71
CA SER A 83 26.71 -20.74 -17.24
C SER A 83 25.64 -21.22 -18.23
N TYR A 84 24.54 -21.75 -17.68
CA TYR A 84 23.35 -22.17 -18.41
C TYR A 84 22.16 -21.37 -17.88
N GLU A 85 21.71 -20.36 -18.63
CA GLU A 85 20.78 -19.31 -18.17
C GLU A 85 19.34 -19.49 -18.67
N ASP A 86 19.12 -20.41 -19.61
CA ASP A 86 17.83 -20.56 -20.29
C ASP A 86 17.03 -21.79 -19.84
N TYR A 87 17.31 -22.33 -18.65
CA TYR A 87 16.64 -23.52 -18.14
C TYR A 87 15.14 -23.36 -17.90
N PHE A 88 14.75 -22.19 -17.37
CA PHE A 88 13.37 -21.92 -17.01
C PHE A 88 12.75 -20.89 -17.96
N PRO A 89 11.92 -21.32 -18.95
CA PRO A 89 11.39 -20.44 -19.98
C PRO A 89 10.71 -19.15 -19.48
N PRO A 90 9.96 -19.14 -18.35
CA PRO A 90 9.36 -17.91 -17.83
C PRO A 90 10.37 -16.83 -17.41
N MET A 91 11.62 -17.22 -17.14
CA MET A 91 12.71 -16.32 -16.72
C MET A 91 13.79 -16.12 -17.77
N LYS A 92 13.62 -16.71 -18.96
CA LYS A 92 14.58 -16.59 -20.05
C LYS A 92 14.94 -15.14 -20.36
N GLY A 93 16.25 -14.85 -20.44
CA GLY A 93 16.79 -13.51 -20.72
C GLY A 93 16.61 -12.50 -19.58
N ARG A 94 16.10 -12.93 -18.41
CA ARG A 94 15.91 -12.06 -17.23
C ARG A 94 16.77 -12.45 -16.04
N VAL A 95 17.38 -13.62 -16.05
CA VAL A 95 18.22 -14.14 -14.97
C VAL A 95 19.64 -14.36 -15.46
N HIS A 96 20.62 -13.84 -14.71
CA HIS A 96 22.04 -13.94 -15.01
C HIS A 96 22.85 -14.06 -13.73
N PHE A 97 24.01 -14.74 -13.78
CA PHE A 97 24.95 -14.65 -12.66
C PHE A 97 25.43 -13.21 -12.49
N ASN A 98 25.60 -12.79 -11.22
CA ASN A 98 26.09 -11.46 -10.89
C ASN A 98 27.59 -11.30 -11.27
N SER A 99 28.37 -12.37 -11.12
CA SER A 99 29.78 -12.42 -11.48
C SER A 99 29.96 -13.03 -12.86
N ALA A 100 30.87 -12.47 -13.66
CA ALA A 100 31.28 -13.07 -14.92
C ALA A 100 32.00 -14.42 -14.72
N ASP A 101 32.62 -14.61 -13.56
CA ASP A 101 33.25 -15.87 -13.14
C ASP A 101 32.77 -16.25 -11.73
N PRO A 102 31.72 -17.06 -11.61
CA PRO A 102 31.21 -17.52 -10.31
C PRO A 102 32.19 -18.30 -9.47
N LYS A 103 33.28 -18.86 -10.06
CA LYS A 103 34.33 -19.60 -9.34
C LYS A 103 35.03 -18.77 -8.26
N ASN A 104 35.00 -17.45 -8.40
CA ASN A 104 35.64 -16.54 -7.46
C ASN A 104 34.86 -16.34 -6.13
N GLY A 105 33.85 -17.21 -5.87
CA GLY A 105 33.10 -17.19 -4.61
C GLY A 105 31.80 -16.38 -4.65
N ASP A 106 31.37 -15.90 -5.84
CA ASP A 106 30.10 -15.18 -6.02
C ASP A 106 29.17 -15.94 -6.96
N GLY A 107 28.35 -16.82 -6.41
CA GLY A 107 27.26 -17.53 -7.09
C GLY A 107 25.94 -16.77 -7.07
N SER A 108 25.93 -15.50 -6.71
CA SER A 108 24.72 -14.66 -6.69
C SER A 108 24.15 -14.49 -8.10
N ILE A 109 22.82 -14.28 -8.18
CA ILE A 109 22.13 -14.01 -9.44
C ILE A 109 21.40 -12.68 -9.41
N ASN A 110 21.26 -12.06 -10.57
CA ASN A 110 20.39 -10.91 -10.80
C ASN A 110 19.16 -11.36 -11.60
N LEU A 111 17.97 -11.00 -11.11
CA LEU A 111 16.69 -11.21 -11.78
C LEU A 111 16.08 -9.86 -12.10
N THR A 112 15.88 -9.57 -13.38
CA THR A 112 15.41 -8.27 -13.89
C THR A 112 13.95 -8.32 -14.32
N GLY A 113 13.29 -7.16 -14.32
CA GLY A 113 11.90 -7.04 -14.77
C GLY A 113 10.96 -7.95 -13.98
N LEU A 114 11.01 -7.84 -12.66
CA LEU A 114 10.25 -8.70 -11.74
C LEU A 114 8.75 -8.71 -12.04
N LYS A 115 8.15 -9.90 -11.98
CA LYS A 115 6.72 -10.13 -12.11
C LYS A 115 6.19 -10.74 -10.81
N SER A 116 4.92 -10.55 -10.49
CA SER A 116 4.28 -11.18 -9.32
C SER A 116 4.42 -12.71 -9.34
N THR A 117 4.46 -13.31 -10.53
CA THR A 117 4.68 -14.76 -10.74
C THR A 117 6.10 -15.22 -10.41
N ASP A 118 7.05 -14.30 -10.22
CA ASP A 118 8.41 -14.62 -9.80
C ASP A 118 8.53 -14.75 -8.27
N SER A 119 7.46 -14.48 -7.53
CA SER A 119 7.42 -14.68 -6.07
C SER A 119 7.57 -16.15 -5.74
N GLY A 120 8.42 -16.46 -4.76
CA GLY A 120 8.66 -17.82 -4.31
C GLY A 120 9.95 -17.97 -3.52
N THR A 121 10.27 -19.20 -3.13
CA THR A 121 11.51 -19.51 -2.43
C THR A 121 12.54 -20.03 -3.40
N TYR A 122 13.61 -19.27 -3.53
CA TYR A 122 14.78 -19.63 -4.34
C TYR A 122 15.81 -20.32 -3.48
N GLN A 123 16.44 -21.36 -4.00
CA GLN A 123 17.54 -22.05 -3.33
C GLN A 123 18.79 -21.98 -4.20
N CYS A 124 19.84 -21.39 -3.64
CA CYS A 124 21.21 -21.54 -4.14
C CYS A 124 21.79 -22.81 -3.54
N LYS A 125 22.33 -23.69 -4.36
CA LYS A 125 23.04 -24.90 -3.95
C LYS A 125 24.44 -24.89 -4.57
N VAL A 126 25.47 -24.86 -3.73
CA VAL A 126 26.86 -24.91 -4.16
C VAL A 126 27.41 -26.29 -3.83
N LYS A 127 28.00 -26.95 -4.83
CA LYS A 127 28.59 -28.30 -4.69
C LYS A 127 30.03 -28.27 -5.16
N LYS A 128 30.94 -28.72 -4.32
CA LYS A 128 32.33 -29.04 -4.66
C LYS A 128 32.79 -30.11 -3.68
N ALA A 129 33.05 -31.31 -4.21
CA ALA A 129 33.32 -32.48 -3.38
C ALA A 129 34.46 -32.24 -2.38
N PRO A 130 34.35 -32.66 -1.10
CA PRO A 130 33.20 -33.37 -0.52
C PRO A 130 32.06 -32.46 -0.06
N GLY A 131 32.17 -31.11 -0.21
CA GLY A 131 31.26 -30.13 0.32
C GLY A 131 29.98 -29.95 -0.54
N ILE A 132 28.86 -29.79 0.15
CA ILE A 132 27.59 -29.30 -0.41
C ILE A 132 27.01 -28.33 0.60
N ARG A 133 26.64 -27.13 0.14
CA ARG A 133 25.94 -26.13 0.96
C ARG A 133 24.77 -25.55 0.17
N SER A 134 23.77 -25.12 0.89
CA SER A 134 22.64 -24.46 0.26
C SER A 134 22.10 -23.31 1.13
N ARG A 135 21.52 -22.31 0.46
CA ARG A 135 20.85 -21.17 1.07
C ARG A 135 19.50 -20.94 0.42
N LYS A 136 18.48 -20.68 1.21
CA LYS A 136 17.14 -20.34 0.73
C LYS A 136 16.87 -18.86 0.91
N ILE A 137 16.22 -18.24 -0.08
CA ILE A 137 15.80 -16.84 -0.07
C ILE A 137 14.37 -16.79 -0.58
N THR A 138 13.48 -16.19 0.19
CA THR A 138 12.09 -15.96 -0.23
C THR A 138 12.00 -14.58 -0.86
N LEU A 139 11.62 -14.54 -2.13
CA LEU A 139 11.34 -13.32 -2.88
C LEU A 139 9.82 -13.09 -2.92
N ILE A 140 9.40 -11.89 -2.52
CA ILE A 140 8.01 -11.43 -2.58
C ILE A 140 7.97 -10.24 -3.53
N VAL A 141 7.33 -10.43 -4.69
CA VAL A 141 7.15 -9.35 -5.67
C VAL A 141 5.78 -8.74 -5.48
N MET A 142 5.76 -7.45 -5.23
CA MET A 142 4.57 -6.68 -4.89
C MET A 142 4.31 -5.60 -5.93
N VAL A 143 3.05 -5.23 -6.09
CA VAL A 143 2.63 -4.08 -6.89
C VAL A 143 2.61 -2.84 -5.98
N LYS A 144 3.24 -1.74 -6.43
CA LYS A 144 3.14 -0.44 -5.75
C LYS A 144 1.70 0.04 -5.74
N PRO A 145 1.28 0.84 -4.73
CA PRO A 145 -0.01 1.50 -4.80
C PRO A 145 -0.10 2.36 -6.07
N SER A 146 -1.24 2.33 -6.77
CA SER A 146 -1.54 3.35 -7.77
C SER A 146 -1.95 4.64 -7.07
N LYS A 147 -1.85 5.78 -7.77
CA LYS A 147 -2.31 7.07 -7.25
C LYS A 147 -3.73 6.97 -6.73
N PRO A 148 -3.98 7.18 -5.43
CA PRO A 148 -5.30 7.00 -4.87
C PRO A 148 -6.26 8.11 -5.31
N ARG A 149 -7.56 7.80 -5.28
CA ARG A 149 -8.64 8.77 -5.46
C ARG A 149 -9.11 9.21 -4.09
N CYS A 150 -9.12 10.53 -3.87
CA CYS A 150 -9.66 11.16 -2.67
C CYS A 150 -11.03 11.76 -2.99
N TYR A 151 -12.04 11.50 -2.16
CA TYR A 151 -13.38 12.07 -2.29
C TYR A 151 -14.11 12.08 -0.95
N THR A 152 -15.22 12.83 -0.88
CA THR A 152 -16.10 12.88 0.30
C THR A 152 -17.38 12.10 0.03
N GLU A 153 -17.90 11.48 1.08
CA GLU A 153 -19.25 10.91 1.11
C GLU A 153 -20.05 11.58 2.23
N GLY A 154 -21.32 11.87 1.95
CA GLY A 154 -22.20 12.59 2.87
C GLY A 154 -22.29 14.10 2.58
N PRO A 155 -23.20 14.79 3.28
CA PRO A 155 -23.44 16.22 3.10
C PRO A 155 -22.30 17.04 3.73
N THR A 156 -21.76 18.00 2.97
CA THR A 156 -20.70 18.92 3.43
C THR A 156 -21.28 20.11 4.17
N GLN A 157 -22.16 19.87 5.14
CA GLN A 157 -22.83 20.89 5.93
C GLN A 157 -22.43 20.80 7.40
N GLU A 158 -22.39 21.96 8.07
CA GLU A 158 -22.12 22.04 9.50
C GLU A 158 -23.14 21.23 10.31
N GLY A 159 -22.66 20.51 11.32
CA GLY A 159 -23.49 19.66 12.16
C GLY A 159 -23.79 18.27 11.56
N LYS A 160 -23.26 17.95 10.38
CA LYS A 160 -23.44 16.63 9.73
C LYS A 160 -22.18 15.79 9.83
N ASP A 161 -22.36 14.47 9.74
CA ASP A 161 -21.27 13.52 9.65
C ASP A 161 -20.80 13.42 8.21
N ILE A 162 -19.48 13.46 8.01
CA ILE A 162 -18.83 13.42 6.69
C ILE A 162 -17.78 12.35 6.70
N THR A 163 -17.71 11.55 5.64
CA THR A 163 -16.66 10.56 5.44
C THR A 163 -15.71 11.02 4.34
N LEU A 164 -14.43 11.16 4.66
CA LEU A 164 -13.35 11.29 3.68
C LEU A 164 -12.93 9.89 3.25
N ARG A 165 -12.81 9.66 1.96
CA ARG A 165 -12.39 8.38 1.41
C ARG A 165 -11.16 8.51 0.54
N CYS A 166 -10.28 7.53 0.68
CA CYS A 166 -9.06 7.36 -0.09
C CYS A 166 -8.99 5.92 -0.57
N LYS A 167 -8.87 5.74 -1.87
CA LYS A 167 -8.82 4.40 -2.44
C LYS A 167 -7.84 4.34 -3.61
N SER A 168 -6.83 3.49 -3.48
CA SER A 168 -5.95 3.10 -4.58
C SER A 168 -6.64 2.04 -5.45
N GLY A 169 -6.46 2.11 -6.75
CA GLY A 169 -7.00 1.13 -7.71
C GLY A 169 -6.18 -0.15 -7.75
N GLU A 170 -4.88 -0.05 -7.42
CA GLU A 170 -3.91 -1.13 -7.41
C GLU A 170 -3.02 -1.02 -6.17
N GLY A 171 -2.34 -2.11 -5.84
CA GLY A 171 -1.40 -2.21 -4.72
C GLY A 171 -1.53 -3.55 -4.01
N SER A 172 -0.40 -4.22 -3.81
CA SER A 172 -0.36 -5.47 -3.04
C SER A 172 -0.55 -5.20 -1.56
N ASN A 173 -1.24 -6.11 -0.87
CA ASN A 173 -1.35 -6.09 0.59
C ASN A 173 0.00 -6.47 1.25
N PRO A 174 0.28 -5.92 2.47
CA PRO A 174 -0.55 -5.01 3.25
C PRO A 174 -0.55 -3.58 2.65
N LEU A 175 -1.73 -3.03 2.38
CA LEU A 175 -1.93 -1.67 1.92
C LEU A 175 -2.55 -0.87 3.05
N GLN A 176 -1.93 0.25 3.42
CA GLN A 176 -2.37 1.13 4.50
C GLN A 176 -2.55 2.55 4.01
N TYR A 177 -3.53 3.24 4.59
CA TYR A 177 -3.84 4.61 4.30
C TYR A 177 -3.65 5.48 5.53
N SER A 178 -3.00 6.61 5.36
CA SER A 178 -2.89 7.64 6.38
C SER A 178 -3.46 8.95 5.87
N TRP A 179 -4.07 9.72 6.76
CA TRP A 179 -4.65 11.01 6.45
C TRP A 179 -4.05 12.09 7.34
N GLU A 180 -3.81 13.25 6.75
CA GLU A 180 -3.41 14.44 7.47
C GLU A 180 -4.14 15.68 6.90
N LYS A 181 -4.40 16.69 7.73
CA LYS A 181 -4.84 18.00 7.28
C LYS A 181 -3.60 18.85 7.02
N ILE A 182 -3.40 19.31 5.80
CA ILE A 182 -2.17 20.03 5.39
C ILE A 182 -2.05 21.37 6.12
N SER A 183 -3.18 22.07 6.32
CA SER A 183 -3.29 23.19 7.23
C SER A 183 -3.31 22.72 8.70
N ASP A 184 -3.12 23.60 9.64
CA ASP A 184 -3.34 23.35 11.08
C ASP A 184 -2.46 22.24 11.72
N GLY A 185 -1.17 22.17 11.34
CA GLY A 185 -0.20 21.32 12.04
C GLY A 185 -0.35 19.82 11.78
N LYS A 186 -1.01 19.43 10.67
CA LYS A 186 -1.20 18.04 10.21
C LYS A 186 -2.16 17.20 11.05
N LEU A 187 -2.87 17.78 11.99
CA LEU A 187 -3.82 17.07 12.85
C LEU A 187 -5.20 16.97 12.19
N LEU A 188 -5.80 15.80 12.28
CA LEU A 188 -7.20 15.60 11.91
C LEU A 188 -8.12 16.26 12.95
N PRO A 189 -9.36 16.63 12.57
CA PRO A 189 -10.34 17.15 13.52
C PRO A 189 -10.52 16.21 14.73
N ALA A 190 -10.68 16.76 15.93
CA ALA A 190 -10.71 15.97 17.18
C ALA A 190 -11.82 14.91 17.23
N ALA A 191 -12.92 15.10 16.49
CA ALA A 191 -14.03 14.15 16.40
C ALA A 191 -13.87 13.13 15.24
N SER A 192 -12.65 12.95 14.72
CA SER A 192 -12.38 12.04 13.57
C SER A 192 -12.07 10.63 14.04
N VAL A 193 -12.62 9.65 13.30
CA VAL A 193 -12.28 8.24 13.44
C VAL A 193 -11.62 7.78 12.14
N LEU A 194 -10.35 7.34 12.25
CA LEU A 194 -9.55 6.85 11.12
C LEU A 194 -9.65 5.33 11.01
N ASP A 195 -9.90 4.83 9.80
CA ASP A 195 -9.71 3.43 9.42
C ASP A 195 -8.53 3.35 8.42
N PRO A 196 -7.35 2.91 8.88
CA PRO A 196 -6.16 2.88 8.04
C PRO A 196 -6.17 1.78 6.96
N VAL A 197 -7.01 0.76 7.08
CA VAL A 197 -7.15 -0.32 6.09
C VAL A 197 -8.21 0.02 5.05
N GLY A 198 -9.35 0.54 5.50
CA GLY A 198 -10.43 0.98 4.61
C GLY A 198 -10.18 2.33 3.95
N GLY A 199 -9.15 3.08 4.39
CA GLY A 199 -8.80 4.39 3.84
C GLY A 199 -9.80 5.48 4.14
N THR A 200 -10.53 5.39 5.27
CA THR A 200 -11.60 6.34 5.58
C THR A 200 -11.31 7.16 6.84
N VAL A 201 -11.79 8.40 6.82
CA VAL A 201 -11.87 9.27 8.00
C VAL A 201 -13.31 9.72 8.17
N ASN A 202 -13.93 9.30 9.26
CA ASN A 202 -15.27 9.75 9.64
C ASN A 202 -15.14 10.97 10.55
N VAL A 203 -15.56 12.14 10.08
CA VAL A 203 -15.65 13.39 10.85
C VAL A 203 -17.09 13.53 11.35
N ARG A 204 -17.30 13.35 12.65
CA ARG A 204 -18.63 13.46 13.25
C ARG A 204 -18.92 14.91 13.59
N ASN A 205 -20.19 15.31 13.39
CA ASN A 205 -20.68 16.66 13.73
C ASN A 205 -19.72 17.74 13.21
N ALA A 206 -19.44 17.72 11.90
CA ALA A 206 -18.44 18.57 11.28
C ALA A 206 -18.75 20.05 11.51
N SER A 207 -17.74 20.80 11.95
CA SER A 207 -17.80 22.26 12.11
C SER A 207 -17.07 22.96 10.98
N ALA A 208 -17.22 24.27 10.85
CA ALA A 208 -16.49 25.08 9.87
C ALA A 208 -14.97 24.90 9.96
N SER A 209 -14.43 24.63 11.17
CA SER A 209 -13.00 24.36 11.39
C SER A 209 -12.51 23.07 10.72
N ALA A 210 -13.41 22.15 10.34
CA ALA A 210 -13.05 20.96 9.56
C ALA A 210 -12.79 21.29 8.08
N SER A 211 -13.17 22.47 7.59
CA SER A 211 -12.80 22.91 6.24
C SER A 211 -11.29 23.01 6.10
N GLY A 212 -10.77 22.66 4.91
CA GLY A 212 -9.35 22.74 4.62
C GLY A 212 -8.91 21.71 3.59
N THR A 213 -7.61 21.61 3.40
CA THR A 213 -7.00 20.65 2.48
C THR A 213 -6.46 19.46 3.26
N TYR A 214 -6.87 18.28 2.84
CA TYR A 214 -6.46 17.00 3.40
C TYR A 214 -5.59 16.24 2.40
N ARG A 215 -4.60 15.54 2.89
CA ARG A 215 -3.78 14.61 2.11
C ARG A 215 -4.00 13.20 2.62
N CYS A 216 -4.24 12.28 1.70
CA CYS A 216 -4.18 10.87 1.95
C CYS A 216 -2.93 10.28 1.32
N THR A 217 -2.26 9.41 2.06
CA THR A 217 -1.10 8.65 1.61
C THR A 217 -1.44 7.17 1.67
N ALA A 218 -1.35 6.48 0.52
CA ALA A 218 -1.47 5.03 0.41
C ALA A 218 -0.06 4.42 0.39
N THR A 219 0.23 3.48 1.29
CA THR A 219 1.57 2.91 1.47
C THR A 219 1.51 1.39 1.56
N ASN A 220 2.44 0.72 0.88
CA ASN A 220 2.78 -0.67 1.11
C ASN A 220 4.32 -0.82 1.21
N PRO A 221 4.88 -2.03 1.50
CA PRO A 221 6.32 -2.21 1.67
C PRO A 221 7.20 -1.77 0.51
N VAL A 222 6.66 -1.64 -0.70
CA VAL A 222 7.42 -1.35 -1.91
C VAL A 222 7.13 0.01 -2.53
N GLY A 223 6.18 0.78 -1.98
CA GLY A 223 5.90 2.11 -2.53
C GLY A 223 4.85 2.90 -1.78
N THR A 224 4.78 4.18 -2.12
CA THR A 224 3.86 5.14 -1.53
C THR A 224 3.32 6.07 -2.63
N GLU A 225 2.03 6.35 -2.58
CA GLU A 225 1.34 7.29 -3.46
C GLU A 225 0.36 8.15 -2.67
N GLU A 226 0.05 9.35 -3.16
CA GLU A 226 -0.79 10.29 -2.43
C GLU A 226 -1.84 10.98 -3.28
N CYS A 227 -2.91 11.46 -2.63
CA CYS A 227 -3.90 12.36 -3.20
C CYS A 227 -4.27 13.47 -2.22
N THR A 228 -4.78 14.57 -2.74
CA THR A 228 -5.27 15.71 -1.96
C THR A 228 -6.76 15.90 -2.16
N LEU A 229 -7.44 16.36 -1.10
CA LEU A 229 -8.87 16.61 -1.06
C LEU A 229 -9.12 17.97 -0.42
N HIS A 230 -9.89 18.83 -1.09
CA HIS A 230 -10.36 20.08 -0.52
C HIS A 230 -11.76 19.89 0.06
N LEU A 231 -11.89 20.00 1.38
CA LEU A 231 -13.15 19.94 2.09
C LEU A 231 -13.61 21.36 2.41
N ASN A 232 -14.84 21.71 2.01
CA ASN A 232 -15.49 22.97 2.35
C ASN A 232 -16.81 22.68 3.08
N ILE A 233 -16.91 23.04 4.35
CA ILE A 233 -18.11 22.90 5.17
C ILE A 233 -18.94 24.15 5.03
N THR A 234 -20.18 24.00 4.55
CA THR A 234 -21.13 25.10 4.40
C THR A 234 -22.05 25.22 5.61
N PRO A 235 -22.42 26.41 6.01
CA PRO A 235 -23.42 26.58 7.07
C PRO A 235 -24.76 25.95 6.66
N PRO A 236 -25.60 25.55 7.63
CA PRO A 236 -26.91 25.01 7.33
C PRO A 236 -27.77 26.07 6.65
N PRO A 237 -28.67 25.72 5.71
CA PRO A 237 -29.56 26.67 5.06
C PRO A 237 -30.43 27.36 6.10
N ASN A 238 -30.62 28.69 5.95
CA ASN A 238 -31.47 29.47 6.84
C ASN A 238 -32.96 29.15 6.59
N THR A 239 -33.40 27.99 7.08
CA THR A 239 -34.76 27.48 6.89
C THR A 239 -35.80 28.42 7.52
N ALA A 240 -35.47 29.13 8.62
CA ALA A 240 -36.34 30.10 9.25
C ALA A 240 -36.67 31.29 8.30
N GLY A 241 -35.66 31.80 7.58
CA GLY A 241 -35.84 32.86 6.60
C GLY A 241 -36.70 32.43 5.40
N ILE A 242 -36.51 31.20 4.92
CA ILE A 242 -37.30 30.64 3.81
C ILE A 242 -38.76 30.47 4.22
N ILE A 243 -39.02 29.90 5.40
CA ILE A 243 -40.39 29.73 5.93
C ILE A 243 -41.07 31.08 6.13
N ALA A 244 -40.40 32.05 6.76
CA ALA A 244 -40.93 33.39 6.95
C ALA A 244 -41.26 34.08 5.62
N GLY A 245 -40.37 33.98 4.63
CA GLY A 245 -40.61 34.50 3.28
C GLY A 245 -41.82 33.89 2.60
N ALA A 246 -41.99 32.57 2.71
CA ALA A 246 -43.15 31.86 2.16
C ALA A 246 -44.47 32.30 2.82
N ILE A 247 -44.48 32.44 4.15
CA ILE A 247 -45.66 32.91 4.88
C ILE A 247 -46.03 34.31 4.44
N ILE A 248 -45.07 35.26 4.36
CA ILE A 248 -45.31 36.64 3.90
C ILE A 248 -45.88 36.66 2.49
N ALA A 249 -45.32 35.83 1.56
CA ALA A 249 -45.81 35.76 0.20
C ALA A 249 -47.28 35.29 0.13
N VAL A 250 -47.62 34.25 0.90
CA VAL A 250 -49.01 33.76 0.98
C VAL A 250 -49.95 34.81 1.53
N LEU A 251 -49.57 35.52 2.59
CA LEU A 251 -50.37 36.61 3.17
C LEU A 251 -50.59 37.73 2.17
N LEU A 252 -49.58 38.15 1.42
CA LEU A 252 -49.73 39.17 0.38
C LEU A 252 -50.69 38.74 -0.73
N ILE A 253 -50.63 37.49 -1.17
CA ILE A 253 -51.55 36.94 -2.16
C ILE A 253 -53.01 36.96 -1.65
N LEU A 254 -53.24 36.58 -0.37
CA LEU A 254 -54.56 36.60 0.23
C LEU A 254 -55.10 38.03 0.34
N ILE A 255 -54.28 39.03 0.70
CA ILE A 255 -54.65 40.43 0.74
C ILE A 255 -55.07 40.92 -0.67
N ILE A 256 -54.29 40.58 -1.70
CA ILE A 256 -54.62 40.96 -3.08
C ILE A 256 -55.96 40.37 -3.50
N ILE A 257 -56.19 39.05 -3.21
CA ILE A 257 -57.45 38.41 -3.48
C ILE A 257 -58.62 39.10 -2.76
N ALA A 258 -58.45 39.42 -1.47
CA ALA A 258 -59.46 40.14 -0.68
C ALA A 258 -59.81 41.52 -1.29
N ILE A 259 -58.79 42.27 -1.73
CA ILE A 259 -58.97 43.58 -2.38
C ILE A 259 -59.76 43.41 -3.70
N ILE A 260 -59.38 42.40 -4.52
CA ILE A 260 -60.09 42.13 -5.79
C ILE A 260 -61.56 41.78 -5.52
N LEU A 261 -61.82 40.87 -4.55
CA LEU A 261 -63.16 40.50 -4.18
C LEU A 261 -63.97 41.67 -3.68
N PHE A 262 -63.38 42.54 -2.82
CA PHE A 262 -64.01 43.75 -2.32
C PHE A 262 -64.35 44.74 -3.45
N CYS A 263 -63.39 44.96 -4.39
CA CYS A 263 -63.69 45.83 -5.56
C CYS A 263 -64.75 45.23 -6.48
N CYS A 264 -64.78 43.93 -6.70
CA CYS A 264 -65.78 43.23 -7.49
C CYS A 264 -67.19 43.33 -6.83
N CYS A 265 -67.29 43.17 -5.49
CA CYS A 265 -68.50 43.29 -4.75
C CYS A 265 -69.02 44.75 -4.80
N ARG A 266 -68.11 45.72 -4.65
CA ARG A 266 -68.46 47.15 -4.72
C ARG A 266 -68.97 47.52 -6.16
N ALA A 267 -68.31 47.01 -7.21
CA ALA A 267 -68.74 47.23 -8.56
C ALA A 267 -70.11 46.55 -8.90
N ARG A 268 -70.36 45.36 -8.34
CA ARG A 268 -71.66 44.69 -8.44
C ARG A 268 -72.77 45.46 -7.74
N ASN A 269 -72.52 45.95 -6.57
CA ASN A 269 -73.51 46.77 -5.82
C ASN A 269 -73.82 48.08 -6.54
N ARG A 270 -72.78 48.74 -7.11
CA ARG A 270 -73.02 49.96 -7.91
C ARG A 270 -73.91 49.70 -9.11
N LYS A 271 -73.67 48.60 -9.85
CA LYS A 271 -74.52 48.17 -10.97
C LYS A 271 -75.95 47.81 -10.55
N LYS A 272 -76.17 47.36 -9.32
CA LYS A 272 -77.49 47.08 -8.75
C LYS A 272 -78.26 48.37 -8.45
N TYR A 273 -77.59 49.33 -7.82
CA TYR A 273 -78.12 50.64 -7.57
C TYR A 273 -78.50 51.42 -8.84
N GLU A 274 -77.67 51.37 -9.88
CA GLU A 274 -77.97 51.98 -11.17
C GLU A 274 -79.19 51.32 -11.87
N LYS A 275 -79.36 50.00 -11.73
CA LYS A 275 -80.55 49.29 -12.28
C LYS A 275 -81.86 49.64 -11.50
N GLU A 276 -81.77 49.79 -10.19
CA GLU A 276 -82.95 50.20 -9.35
C GLU A 276 -83.40 51.62 -9.69
N ILE A 277 -82.48 52.57 -9.84
CA ILE A 277 -82.78 53.95 -10.23
C ILE A 277 -83.38 53.99 -11.65
N CYS A 278 -82.89 53.18 -12.62
CA CYS A 278 -83.48 53.12 -13.97
C CYS A 278 -84.87 52.51 -13.99
N ASN A 279 -85.27 51.68 -13.04
CA ASN A 279 -86.59 51.07 -12.95
C ASN A 279 -87.63 51.98 -12.26
N GLU A 280 -87.21 52.99 -11.40
CA GLU A 280 -88.08 53.95 -10.75
C GLU A 280 -88.44 55.13 -11.67
N ILE A 281 -87.71 55.36 -12.75
CA ILE A 281 -87.92 56.49 -13.67
C ILE A 281 -88.79 56.08 -14.86
N ARG A 282 -89.33 54.84 -14.91
CA ARG A 282 -90.15 54.31 -15.95
C ARG A 282 -91.56 54.06 -15.40
#